data_0784274d4546525ba8aeb5d6f567612b
#
_entry.id   0784274d4546525ba8aeb5d6f567612b
#
_cell.length_a   1.000
_cell.length_b   1.000
_cell.length_c   1.000
_cell.angle_alpha   90.00
_cell.angle_beta   90.00
_cell.angle_gamma   90.00
#
_symmetry.space_group_name_H-M   'P 1'
#
loop_
_entity.id
_entity.type
_entity.pdbx_description
1 polymer ?
#
loop_
_entity_poly.entity_id
_entity_poly.type
_entity_poly.pdbx_seq_one_letter_code
_entity_poly.pdbx_strand_id
1 'polypeptide(L)'
;MTTELNKLQLDYEKEKANNVELSKKAADVNVEANIATTEFNTTNASSTVKDAKRTIKRLKEAKSINKKLAKSQKTLSKMERKIAKLQAKIDDCNKRIKFVNN
;
A
#
# COMPACT_ATOMS: atom_id res chain seq x y z
N MET A 1 -7.06 -22.00 -15.46
CA MET A 1 -5.86 -21.25 -15.06
C MET A 1 -5.82 -19.84 -15.63
N THR A 2 -6.08 -19.67 -16.91
CA THR A 2 -6.04 -18.34 -17.55
C THR A 2 -7.09 -17.39 -16.97
N THR A 3 -8.30 -17.87 -16.70
CA THR A 3 -9.36 -17.06 -16.09
C THR A 3 -8.98 -16.62 -14.67
N GLU A 4 -8.38 -17.53 -13.89
CA GLU A 4 -7.87 -17.20 -12.55
C GLU A 4 -6.75 -16.17 -12.61
N LEU A 5 -5.84 -16.32 -13.57
CA LEU A 5 -4.75 -15.37 -13.76
C LEU A 5 -5.28 -13.99 -14.11
N ASN A 6 -6.23 -13.91 -15.03
CA ASN A 6 -6.85 -12.63 -15.43
C ASN A 6 -7.53 -11.95 -14.25
N LYS A 7 -8.25 -12.71 -13.44
CA LYS A 7 -8.89 -12.21 -12.23
C LYS A 7 -7.87 -11.69 -11.22
N LEU A 8 -6.80 -12.45 -10.99
CA LEU A 8 -5.73 -12.05 -10.08
C LEU A 8 -5.02 -10.78 -10.56
N GLN A 9 -4.78 -10.68 -11.85
CA GLN A 9 -4.15 -9.48 -12.42
C GLN A 9 -5.04 -8.26 -12.27
N LEU A 10 -6.36 -8.41 -12.47
CA LEU A 10 -7.31 -7.32 -12.27
C LEU A 10 -7.35 -6.89 -10.80
N ASP A 11 -7.41 -7.86 -9.88
CA ASP A 11 -7.39 -7.60 -8.45
C ASP A 11 -6.08 -6.93 -8.03
N TYR A 12 -4.98 -7.36 -8.61
CA TYR A 12 -3.66 -6.76 -8.38
C TYR A 12 -3.62 -5.30 -8.81
N GLU A 13 -4.14 -4.98 -9.99
CA GLU A 13 -4.18 -3.61 -10.50
C GLU A 13 -5.04 -2.71 -9.62
N LYS A 14 -6.17 -3.22 -9.14
CA LYS A 14 -7.04 -2.50 -8.19
C LYS A 14 -6.33 -2.21 -6.89
N GLU A 15 -5.64 -3.20 -6.33
CA GLU A 15 -4.88 -3.02 -5.09
C GLU A 15 -3.70 -2.09 -5.30
N LYS A 16 -3.04 -2.17 -6.45
CA LYS A 16 -1.95 -1.27 -6.81
C LYS A 16 -2.41 0.19 -6.87
N ALA A 17 -3.58 0.44 -7.46
CA ALA A 17 -4.20 1.77 -7.50
C ALA A 17 -4.52 2.26 -6.08
N ASN A 18 -5.06 1.38 -5.23
CA ASN A 18 -5.32 1.67 -3.83
C ASN A 18 -4.02 2.00 -3.08
N ASN A 19 -2.97 1.25 -3.34
CA ASN A 19 -1.65 1.49 -2.73
C ASN A 19 -1.09 2.86 -3.11
N VAL A 20 -1.20 3.25 -4.37
CA VAL A 20 -0.77 4.59 -4.84
C VAL A 20 -1.55 5.69 -4.12
N GLU A 21 -2.86 5.52 -3.99
CA GLU A 21 -3.70 6.48 -3.28
C GLU A 21 -3.33 6.57 -1.80
N LEU A 22 -3.11 5.43 -1.14
CA LEU A 22 -2.66 5.37 0.24
C LEU A 22 -1.28 6.00 0.41
N SER A 23 -0.38 5.80 -0.55
CA SER A 23 0.96 6.41 -0.54
C SER A 23 0.88 7.94 -0.58
N LYS A 24 0.00 8.49 -1.41
CA LYS A 24 -0.24 9.92 -1.49
C LYS A 24 -0.80 10.46 -0.18
N LYS A 25 -1.80 9.80 0.39
CA LYS A 25 -2.38 10.17 1.68
C LYS A 25 -1.34 10.08 2.80
N ALA A 26 -0.52 9.03 2.79
CA ALA A 26 0.54 8.87 3.79
C ALA A 26 1.55 10.03 3.71
N ALA A 27 1.96 10.41 2.51
CA ALA A 27 2.88 11.53 2.32
C ALA A 27 2.29 12.83 2.87
N ASP A 28 1.02 13.13 2.53
CA ASP A 28 0.34 14.34 2.97
C ASP A 28 0.16 14.36 4.49
N VAL A 29 -0.30 13.27 5.09
CA VAL A 29 -0.54 13.18 6.53
C VAL A 29 0.77 13.23 7.31
N ASN A 30 1.84 12.60 6.80
CA ASN A 30 3.16 12.65 7.42
C ASN A 30 3.75 14.07 7.40
N VAL A 31 3.58 14.79 6.30
CA VAL A 31 3.99 16.21 6.21
C VAL A 31 3.21 17.05 7.22
N GLU A 32 1.89 16.90 7.29
CA GLU A 32 1.05 17.61 8.26
C GLU A 32 1.45 17.29 9.70
N ALA A 33 1.74 16.03 10.01
CA ALA A 33 2.18 15.62 11.33
C ALA A 33 3.52 16.23 11.69
N ASN A 34 4.46 16.28 10.74
CA ASN A 34 5.77 16.91 10.95
C ASN A 34 5.64 18.41 11.19
N ILE A 35 4.80 19.09 10.42
CA ILE A 35 4.53 20.52 10.59
C ILE A 35 3.94 20.78 11.97
N ALA A 36 2.91 20.02 12.36
CA ALA A 36 2.25 20.17 13.65
C ALA A 36 3.23 19.94 14.82
N THR A 37 4.10 18.94 14.70
CA THR A 37 5.11 18.62 15.71
C THR A 37 6.15 19.75 15.80
N THR A 38 6.61 20.25 14.66
CA THR A 38 7.58 21.35 14.62
C THR A 38 6.99 22.62 15.22
N GLU A 39 5.77 22.97 14.86
CA GLU A 39 5.06 24.15 15.43
C GLU A 39 4.88 24.00 16.95
N PHE A 40 4.49 22.82 17.42
CA PHE A 40 4.35 22.54 18.83
C PHE A 40 5.66 22.73 19.58
N ASN A 41 6.77 22.25 19.02
CA ASN A 41 8.10 22.36 19.65
C ASN A 41 8.65 23.78 19.64
N THR A 42 8.26 24.62 18.68
CA THR A 42 8.76 25.98 18.56
C THR A 42 7.92 27.03 19.28
N THR A 43 6.68 26.74 19.61
CA THR A 43 5.75 27.69 20.25
C THR A 43 5.86 27.76 21.77
N ASN A 44 6.77 27.09 22.40
CA ASN A 44 7.10 27.23 23.83
C ASN A 44 5.88 27.43 24.76
N ALA A 45 5.92 28.47 25.59
CA ALA A 45 4.96 28.73 26.64
C ALA A 45 3.54 29.06 26.16
N SER A 46 3.34 29.33 24.89
CA SER A 46 2.00 29.56 24.33
C SER A 46 1.35 28.29 23.77
N SER A 47 2.02 27.15 23.87
CA SER A 47 1.44 25.86 23.50
C SER A 47 0.24 25.58 24.38
N THR A 48 -0.93 25.55 23.77
CA THR A 48 -2.18 25.28 24.48
C THR A 48 -2.47 23.78 24.46
N VAL A 49 -3.36 23.34 25.36
CA VAL A 49 -3.91 21.99 25.32
C VAL A 49 -4.51 21.68 23.94
N LYS A 50 -5.06 22.69 23.28
CA LYS A 50 -5.62 22.59 21.94
C LYS A 50 -4.55 22.22 20.91
N ASP A 51 -3.37 22.84 20.97
CA ASP A 51 -2.26 22.54 20.06
C ASP A 51 -1.70 21.14 20.29
N ALA A 52 -1.58 20.72 21.53
CA ALA A 52 -1.19 19.36 21.89
C ALA A 52 -2.16 18.32 21.34
N LYS A 53 -3.46 18.55 21.50
CA LYS A 53 -4.51 17.66 20.98
C LYS A 53 -4.46 17.56 19.46
N ARG A 54 -4.26 18.68 18.78
CA ARG A 54 -4.12 18.75 17.31
C ARG A 54 -2.92 17.94 16.84
N THR A 55 -1.79 18.09 17.50
CA THR A 55 -0.57 17.34 17.17
C THR A 55 -0.77 15.84 17.35
N ILE A 56 -1.37 15.44 18.48
CA ILE A 56 -1.69 14.03 18.76
C ILE A 56 -2.63 13.46 17.70
N LYS A 57 -3.63 14.21 17.30
CA LYS A 57 -4.59 13.79 16.27
C LYS A 57 -3.88 13.54 14.94
N ARG A 58 -2.99 14.45 14.50
CA ARG A 58 -2.22 14.31 13.27
C ARG A 58 -1.29 13.10 13.31
N LEU A 59 -0.63 12.88 14.45
CA LEU A 59 0.24 11.71 14.63
C LEU A 59 -0.55 10.39 14.57
N LYS A 60 -1.76 10.35 15.15
CA LYS A 60 -2.62 9.19 15.08
C LYS A 60 -3.11 8.91 13.65
N GLU A 61 -3.46 9.95 12.91
CA GLU A 61 -3.84 9.83 11.50
C GLU A 61 -2.68 9.27 10.67
N ALA A 62 -1.47 9.80 10.87
CA ALA A 62 -0.26 9.33 10.19
C ALA A 62 0.00 7.85 10.49
N LYS A 63 -0.10 7.44 11.74
CA LYS A 63 0.08 6.05 12.16
C LYS A 63 -0.94 5.14 11.51
N SER A 64 -2.20 5.55 11.47
CA SER A 64 -3.30 4.78 10.87
C SER A 64 -3.07 4.58 9.36
N ILE A 65 -2.75 5.64 8.65
CA ILE A 65 -2.51 5.58 7.19
C ILE A 65 -1.27 4.74 6.87
N ASN A 66 -0.18 4.92 7.62
CA ASN A 66 1.03 4.12 7.42
C ASN A 66 0.78 2.63 7.66
N LYS A 67 -0.06 2.30 8.61
CA LYS A 67 -0.48 0.91 8.89
C LYS A 67 -1.26 0.31 7.72
N LYS A 68 -2.19 1.06 7.16
CA LYS A 68 -2.97 0.66 5.97
C LYS A 68 -2.06 0.47 4.76
N LEU A 69 -1.11 1.37 4.57
CA LEU A 69 -0.14 1.28 3.48
C LEU A 69 0.72 0.02 3.60
N ALA A 70 1.24 -0.27 4.78
CA ALA A 70 2.02 -1.48 5.03
C ALA A 70 1.21 -2.75 4.74
N LYS A 71 -0.05 -2.76 5.12
CA LYS A 71 -0.96 -3.88 4.86
C LYS A 71 -1.21 -4.05 3.36
N SER A 72 -1.42 -2.95 2.65
CA SER A 72 -1.60 -2.96 1.19
C SER A 72 -0.36 -3.51 0.49
N GLN A 73 0.84 -3.12 0.91
CA GLN A 73 2.10 -3.62 0.37
C GLN A 73 2.25 -5.13 0.57
N LYS A 74 1.86 -5.65 1.73
CA LYS A 74 1.85 -7.09 1.99
C LYS A 74 0.89 -7.82 1.05
N THR A 75 -0.30 -7.26 0.86
CA THR A 75 -1.31 -7.82 -0.04
C THR A 75 -0.79 -7.87 -1.48
N LEU A 76 -0.15 -6.79 -1.95
CA LEU A 76 0.46 -6.74 -3.28
C LEU A 76 1.54 -7.82 -3.45
N SER A 77 2.41 -7.99 -2.45
CA SER A 77 3.46 -9.01 -2.49
C SER A 77 2.89 -10.41 -2.60
N LYS A 78 1.81 -10.70 -1.87
CA LYS A 78 1.12 -12.00 -1.94
C LYS A 78 0.50 -12.22 -3.32
N MET A 79 -0.12 -11.19 -3.88
CA MET A 79 -0.73 -11.26 -5.21
C MET A 79 0.33 -11.49 -6.29
N GLU A 80 1.45 -10.79 -6.20
CA GLU A 80 2.58 -10.97 -7.12
C GLU A 80 3.08 -12.41 -7.13
N ARG A 81 3.21 -13.02 -5.96
CA ARG A 81 3.62 -14.43 -5.83
C ARG A 81 2.60 -15.38 -6.46
N LYS A 82 1.31 -15.15 -6.24
CA LYS A 82 0.25 -15.98 -6.82
C LYS A 82 0.22 -15.85 -8.34
N ILE A 83 0.35 -14.65 -8.86
CA ILE A 83 0.41 -14.38 -10.30
C ILE A 83 1.62 -15.09 -10.91
N ALA A 84 2.79 -14.97 -10.29
CA ALA A 84 4.01 -15.62 -10.76
C ALA A 84 3.86 -17.14 -10.80
N LYS A 85 3.25 -17.74 -9.78
CA LYS A 85 3.02 -19.19 -9.74
C LYS A 85 2.06 -19.65 -10.84
N LEU A 86 0.96 -18.92 -11.05
CA LEU A 86 0.00 -19.25 -12.11
C LEU A 86 0.61 -19.07 -13.49
N GLN A 87 1.36 -17.99 -13.68
CA GLN A 87 2.05 -17.75 -14.94
C GLN A 87 3.04 -18.87 -15.25
N ALA A 88 3.81 -19.30 -14.26
CA ALA A 88 4.74 -20.42 -14.40
C ALA A 88 4.02 -21.71 -14.78
N LYS A 89 2.86 -22.00 -14.19
CA LYS A 89 2.05 -23.18 -14.54
C LYS A 89 1.53 -23.10 -15.97
N ILE A 90 1.06 -21.94 -16.39
CA ILE A 90 0.56 -21.72 -17.75
C ILE A 90 1.70 -21.90 -18.75
N ASP A 91 2.87 -21.32 -18.48
CA ASP A 91 4.05 -21.45 -19.33
C ASP A 91 4.50 -22.88 -19.45
N ASP A 92 4.49 -23.64 -18.35
CA ASP A 92 4.82 -25.06 -18.33
C ASP A 92 3.83 -25.89 -19.17
N CYS A 93 2.53 -25.62 -19.03
CA CYS A 93 1.49 -26.25 -19.86
C CYS A 93 1.69 -25.95 -21.35
N ASN A 94 2.00 -24.71 -21.68
CA ASN A 94 2.25 -24.31 -23.07
C ASN A 94 3.47 -24.99 -23.66
N LYS A 95 4.52 -25.17 -22.87
CA LYS A 95 5.72 -25.91 -23.28
C LYS A 95 5.40 -27.38 -23.55
N ARG A 96 4.59 -28.00 -22.71
CA ARG A 96 4.17 -29.40 -22.90
C ARG A 96 3.33 -29.58 -24.15
N ILE A 97 2.39 -28.69 -24.41
CA ILE A 97 1.56 -28.70 -25.62
C ILE A 97 2.45 -28.54 -26.87
N LYS A 98 3.37 -27.61 -26.84
CA LYS A 98 4.30 -27.35 -27.93
C LYS A 98 5.20 -28.55 -28.20
N PHE A 99 5.69 -29.19 -27.15
CA PHE A 99 6.51 -30.40 -27.24
C PHE A 99 5.74 -31.57 -27.84
N VAL A 100 4.50 -31.79 -27.43
CA VAL A 100 3.65 -32.88 -27.93
C VAL A 100 3.27 -32.66 -29.39
N ASN A 101 3.08 -31.44 -29.81
CA ASN A 101 2.69 -31.10 -31.19
C ASN A 101 3.85 -31.09 -32.19
N ASN A 102 5.06 -31.21 -31.72
CA ASN A 102 6.22 -31.40 -32.55
C ASN A 102 6.40 -32.90 -32.87
#